data_913c956e1f2d63b915e0107656dba08e
#
_entry.id   913c956e1f2d63b915e0107656dba08e
#
_cell.length_a   1.000
_cell.length_b   1.000
_cell.length_c   1.000
_cell.angle_alpha   90.00
_cell.angle_beta   90.00
_cell.angle_gamma   90.00
#
_symmetry.space_group_name_H-M   'P 1'
#
loop_
_entity.id
_entity.type
_entity.pdbx_description
1 polymer ?
#
loop_
_entity_poly.entity_id
_entity_poly.type
_entity_poly.pdbx_seq_one_letter_code
_entity_poly.pdbx_strand_id
1 'polypeptide(L)'
;MKLFRLLPAAALLAACSSPDSPPSLPLSPSQDVSESAFAGQVYTQTNGAAGNQVLLFNRATDGSLTPGGSFWTGGTGTGAGLGNQSSLALNSTGRFLLTINAGSNEISTFVVRRDGTLDLVGHWPSGGTMPLSVTISGNIVYVVNGGGSGNIAGFTMSSRGVLSPIAGSALPLSSSASGPAQISFSPNGRILVVTEKATNSLSVYRVAPNGSATGPTVVPSNGATPFGFAFHGPVLVVSEAFGGAADASAASSYEVHANGTLETITPSAPTTETAACWVAFSIDGKYAYTANTGSGTITGYSVHNGALALLDADGVTGVFGAGSSPIDLAVSPDGAYLYALGSGAHAIAVFAINADGSLTSVPGGAAALVAGTNGLLAR
;
A
#
# COMPACT_ATOMS: atom_id res chain seq x y z
N MET A 1 -10.87 -87.85 38.38
CA MET A 1 -11.77 -88.96 37.98
C MET A 1 -12.17 -88.67 36.53
N LYS A 2 -11.74 -89.51 35.58
CA LYS A 2 -12.35 -89.95 34.34
C LYS A 2 -12.81 -88.86 33.36
N LEU A 3 -12.59 -88.87 32.05
CA LEU A 3 -12.10 -89.89 31.10
C LEU A 3 -11.80 -89.20 29.77
N PHE A 4 -10.78 -89.61 29.15
CA PHE A 4 -10.45 -89.56 27.72
C PHE A 4 -11.60 -89.67 26.75
N ARG A 5 -11.53 -89.02 25.61
CA ARG A 5 -11.64 -89.68 24.29
C ARG A 5 -10.97 -88.89 23.18
N LEU A 6 -10.23 -89.62 22.39
CA LEU A 6 -9.44 -89.30 21.24
C LEU A 6 -10.24 -89.42 19.91
N LEU A 7 -9.88 -88.57 18.92
CA LEU A 7 -9.64 -88.77 17.47
C LEU A 7 -10.86 -89.03 16.55
N PRO A 8 -10.78 -88.79 15.19
CA PRO A 8 -9.59 -88.69 14.36
C PRO A 8 -9.55 -87.50 13.36
N ALA A 9 -8.38 -87.37 12.72
CA ALA A 9 -8.01 -86.47 11.64
C ALA A 9 -8.68 -86.86 10.32
N ALA A 10 -9.01 -85.87 9.52
CA ALA A 10 -9.20 -86.07 8.07
C ALA A 10 -8.51 -84.90 7.36
N ALA A 11 -7.48 -85.24 6.60
CA ALA A 11 -6.81 -84.38 5.65
C ALA A 11 -7.67 -84.21 4.39
N LEU A 12 -7.86 -83.01 3.94
CA LEU A 12 -8.29 -82.72 2.56
C LEU A 12 -7.43 -81.59 1.97
N LEU A 13 -6.76 -81.92 0.88
CA LEU A 13 -6.12 -81.00 -0.03
C LEU A 13 -7.14 -80.02 -0.61
N ALA A 14 -6.86 -78.76 -0.67
CA ALA A 14 -7.57 -77.82 -1.53
C ALA A 14 -6.61 -76.71 -2.04
N ALA A 15 -6.60 -76.62 -3.31
CA ALA A 15 -6.02 -75.78 -4.31
C ALA A 15 -5.63 -74.34 -3.91
N CYS A 16 -4.49 -73.93 -4.49
CA CYS A 16 -4.07 -72.52 -4.64
C CYS A 16 -5.09 -71.73 -5.44
N SER A 17 -5.72 -70.74 -4.83
CA SER A 17 -6.34 -69.59 -5.52
C SER A 17 -5.59 -68.34 -5.09
N SER A 18 -5.14 -67.53 -6.08
CA SER A 18 -4.46 -66.28 -5.94
C SER A 18 -5.29 -65.27 -5.13
N PRO A 19 -4.68 -64.45 -4.29
CA PRO A 19 -5.44 -63.40 -3.60
C PRO A 19 -5.88 -62.32 -4.60
N ASP A 20 -7.17 -62.08 -4.66
CA ASP A 20 -7.77 -60.96 -5.37
C ASP A 20 -7.16 -59.66 -4.89
N SER A 21 -6.78 -58.81 -5.85
CA SER A 21 -6.36 -57.42 -5.58
C SER A 21 -7.50 -56.70 -4.86
N PRO A 22 -7.20 -55.91 -3.82
CA PRO A 22 -8.23 -55.09 -3.17
C PRO A 22 -8.83 -54.08 -4.18
N PRO A 23 -10.15 -53.82 -4.12
CA PRO A 23 -10.78 -52.86 -5.00
C PRO A 23 -10.08 -51.47 -4.81
N SER A 24 -9.62 -50.90 -5.92
CA SER A 24 -9.16 -49.53 -5.95
C SER A 24 -10.29 -48.62 -5.49
N LEU A 25 -10.12 -47.95 -4.36
CA LEU A 25 -10.98 -46.85 -3.94
C LEU A 25 -11.01 -45.82 -5.08
N PRO A 26 -12.19 -45.30 -5.46
CA PRO A 26 -12.24 -44.19 -6.40
C PRO A 26 -11.42 -43.05 -5.84
N LEU A 27 -10.45 -42.57 -6.62
CA LEU A 27 -9.75 -41.29 -6.34
C LEU A 27 -10.85 -40.25 -6.17
N SER A 28 -10.97 -39.68 -4.98
CA SER A 28 -11.77 -38.47 -4.77
C SER A 28 -11.38 -37.51 -5.86
N PRO A 29 -12.32 -36.86 -6.56
CA PRO A 29 -11.97 -35.83 -7.49
C PRO A 29 -11.04 -34.86 -6.79
N SER A 30 -9.88 -34.56 -7.38
CA SER A 30 -9.02 -33.48 -6.98
C SER A 30 -9.93 -32.27 -6.75
N GLN A 31 -9.98 -31.76 -5.52
CA GLN A 31 -10.63 -30.47 -5.30
C GLN A 31 -9.91 -29.51 -6.25
N ASP A 32 -10.59 -29.15 -7.32
CA ASP A 32 -10.19 -28.02 -8.14
C ASP A 32 -9.90 -26.89 -7.17
N VAL A 33 -8.64 -26.44 -7.16
CA VAL A 33 -8.22 -25.25 -6.45
C VAL A 33 -9.08 -24.17 -7.09
N SER A 34 -10.14 -23.74 -6.43
CA SER A 34 -11.02 -22.71 -6.94
C SER A 34 -10.12 -21.52 -7.25
N GLU A 35 -10.02 -21.15 -8.52
CA GLU A 35 -9.53 -19.83 -8.91
C GLU A 35 -10.18 -18.84 -7.96
N SER A 36 -9.39 -17.89 -7.45
CA SER A 36 -9.90 -16.86 -6.54
C SER A 36 -11.20 -16.31 -7.13
N ALA A 37 -12.30 -16.43 -6.40
CA ALA A 37 -13.60 -15.93 -6.85
C ALA A 37 -13.61 -14.38 -7.01
N PHE A 38 -12.47 -13.75 -6.75
CA PHE A 38 -12.28 -12.30 -6.74
C PHE A 38 -11.18 -11.88 -7.72
N ALA A 39 -11.38 -10.74 -8.36
CA ALA A 39 -10.45 -10.16 -9.33
C ALA A 39 -9.22 -9.51 -8.68
N GLY A 40 -9.22 -9.33 -7.35
CA GLY A 40 -8.12 -8.76 -6.60
C GLY A 40 -8.48 -8.42 -5.16
N GLN A 41 -7.63 -7.68 -4.50
CA GLN A 41 -7.80 -7.26 -3.11
C GLN A 41 -7.48 -5.77 -2.93
N VAL A 42 -8.11 -5.17 -1.91
CA VAL A 42 -7.80 -3.84 -1.42
C VAL A 42 -7.50 -3.93 0.07
N TYR A 43 -6.43 -3.28 0.52
CA TYR A 43 -6.00 -3.25 1.91
C TYR A 43 -5.97 -1.83 2.43
N THR A 44 -6.35 -1.67 3.70
CA THR A 44 -6.16 -0.44 4.49
C THR A 44 -5.83 -0.83 5.93
N GLN A 45 -5.42 0.11 6.77
CA GLN A 45 -5.16 -0.17 8.19
C GLN A 45 -6.03 0.68 9.10
N THR A 46 -6.40 0.13 10.26
CA THR A 46 -7.27 0.82 11.24
C THR A 46 -6.55 1.96 11.96
N ASN A 47 -5.22 1.90 12.08
CA ASN A 47 -4.43 2.76 12.96
C ASN A 47 -5.00 2.85 14.39
N GLY A 48 -5.58 1.74 14.89
CA GLY A 48 -6.26 1.68 16.18
C GLY A 48 -5.30 1.80 17.36
N ALA A 49 -5.59 2.67 18.34
CA ALA A 49 -4.75 2.88 19.50
C ALA A 49 -4.74 1.68 20.48
N ALA A 50 -5.81 0.91 20.53
CA ALA A 50 -5.88 -0.32 21.35
C ALA A 50 -5.26 -1.54 20.63
N GLY A 51 -4.88 -1.40 19.36
CA GLY A 51 -4.29 -2.41 18.50
C GLY A 51 -4.57 -2.08 17.05
N ASN A 52 -3.52 -2.15 16.21
CA ASN A 52 -3.64 -1.86 14.79
C ASN A 52 -3.96 -3.14 14.02
N GLN A 53 -4.78 -3.02 12.97
CA GLN A 53 -5.16 -4.11 12.09
C GLN A 53 -5.06 -3.69 10.63
N VAL A 54 -4.69 -4.62 9.76
CA VAL A 54 -4.90 -4.49 8.33
C VAL A 54 -6.28 -5.06 8.00
N LEU A 55 -7.10 -4.28 7.31
CA LEU A 55 -8.39 -4.68 6.77
C LEU A 55 -8.23 -5.12 5.33
N LEU A 56 -8.80 -6.27 4.99
CA LEU A 56 -8.86 -6.81 3.66
C LEU A 56 -10.27 -6.63 3.08
N PHE A 57 -10.33 -6.16 1.85
CA PHE A 57 -11.53 -6.19 1.01
C PHE A 57 -11.25 -6.99 -0.25
N ASN A 58 -12.14 -7.91 -0.58
CA ASN A 58 -12.11 -8.64 -1.83
C ASN A 58 -12.74 -7.78 -2.93
N ARG A 59 -12.05 -7.66 -4.05
CA ARG A 59 -12.50 -6.90 -5.22
C ARG A 59 -13.16 -7.83 -6.23
N ALA A 60 -14.40 -7.53 -6.60
CA ALA A 60 -15.09 -8.17 -7.71
C ALA A 60 -14.61 -7.62 -9.06
N THR A 61 -15.02 -8.26 -10.15
CA THR A 61 -14.66 -7.83 -11.53
C THR A 61 -15.26 -6.49 -11.92
N ASP A 62 -16.36 -6.08 -11.28
CA ASP A 62 -16.99 -4.77 -11.47
C ASP A 62 -16.38 -3.66 -10.58
N GLY A 63 -15.31 -3.98 -9.85
CA GLY A 63 -14.62 -3.07 -8.96
C GLY A 63 -15.20 -2.99 -7.55
N SER A 64 -16.39 -3.54 -7.29
CA SER A 64 -17.03 -3.51 -5.98
C SER A 64 -16.21 -4.27 -4.93
N LEU A 65 -16.35 -3.85 -3.66
CA LEU A 65 -15.58 -4.34 -2.53
C LEU A 65 -16.47 -5.08 -1.53
N THR A 66 -16.03 -6.25 -1.08
CA THR A 66 -16.65 -6.99 0.01
C THR A 66 -15.63 -7.25 1.13
N PRO A 67 -16.01 -7.19 2.42
CA PRO A 67 -15.10 -7.49 3.52
C PRO A 67 -14.48 -8.88 3.38
N GLY A 68 -13.15 -8.96 3.47
CA GLY A 68 -12.39 -10.21 3.38
C GLY A 68 -11.73 -10.64 4.69
N GLY A 69 -11.73 -9.75 5.70
CA GLY A 69 -11.16 -10.03 7.00
C GLY A 69 -10.36 -8.88 7.60
N SER A 70 -9.91 -9.08 8.84
CA SER A 70 -9.04 -8.17 9.56
C SER A 70 -7.89 -8.94 10.23
N PHE A 71 -6.68 -8.35 10.22
CA PHE A 71 -5.46 -9.04 10.64
C PHE A 71 -4.66 -8.15 11.58
N TRP A 72 -4.43 -8.62 12.80
CA TRP A 72 -3.65 -7.91 13.82
C TRP A 72 -2.21 -7.73 13.37
N THR A 73 -1.69 -6.49 13.52
CA THR A 73 -0.30 -6.15 13.16
C THR A 73 0.69 -6.52 14.27
N GLY A 74 0.23 -6.78 15.48
CA GLY A 74 1.06 -6.96 16.67
C GLY A 74 1.46 -5.65 17.35
N GLY A 75 1.23 -4.50 16.71
CA GLY A 75 1.51 -3.17 17.26
C GLY A 75 0.24 -2.32 17.41
N THR A 76 0.42 -1.05 17.75
CA THR A 76 -0.67 -0.08 17.95
C THR A 76 -0.54 1.11 17.01
N GLY A 77 -1.69 1.66 16.63
CA GLY A 77 -1.78 2.94 15.96
C GLY A 77 -1.96 4.10 16.94
N THR A 78 -2.26 5.28 16.42
CA THR A 78 -2.53 6.48 17.24
C THR A 78 -4.02 6.69 17.52
N GLY A 79 -4.90 6.02 16.77
CA GLY A 79 -6.36 6.25 16.81
C GLY A 79 -6.81 7.53 16.12
N ALA A 80 -5.89 8.26 15.47
CA ALA A 80 -6.15 9.55 14.81
C ALA A 80 -5.53 9.58 13.41
N GLY A 81 -5.92 10.54 12.58
CA GLY A 81 -5.32 10.73 11.26
C GLY A 81 -3.82 11.02 11.36
N LEU A 82 -3.02 10.39 10.51
CA LEU A 82 -1.56 10.54 10.50
C LEU A 82 -1.08 11.64 9.55
N GLY A 83 -1.91 12.06 8.59
CA GLY A 83 -1.54 13.06 7.58
C GLY A 83 -0.35 12.60 6.74
N ASN A 84 -0.45 11.40 6.19
CA ASN A 84 0.61 10.70 5.47
C ASN A 84 0.07 9.92 4.27
N GLN A 85 0.96 9.48 3.37
CA GLN A 85 0.69 8.49 2.32
C GLN A 85 1.59 7.27 2.49
N SER A 86 1.17 6.13 1.96
CA SER A 86 1.91 4.86 1.99
C SER A 86 2.15 4.33 3.40
N SER A 87 1.09 4.26 4.23
CA SER A 87 1.12 3.52 5.50
C SER A 87 1.31 2.02 5.31
N LEU A 88 0.96 1.52 4.11
CA LEU A 88 1.15 0.14 3.68
C LEU A 88 2.01 0.12 2.42
N ALA A 89 2.80 -0.94 2.28
CA ALA A 89 3.56 -1.21 1.06
C ALA A 89 3.51 -2.71 0.73
N LEU A 90 3.41 -3.02 -0.55
CA LEU A 90 3.49 -4.38 -1.06
C LEU A 90 4.79 -4.53 -1.84
N ASN A 91 5.51 -5.64 -1.64
CA ASN A 91 6.69 -5.88 -2.45
C ASN A 91 6.30 -6.22 -3.91
N SER A 92 7.23 -6.09 -4.84
CA SER A 92 6.99 -6.25 -6.28
C SER A 92 6.44 -7.64 -6.68
N THR A 93 6.64 -8.67 -5.84
CA THR A 93 6.08 -10.01 -6.09
C THR A 93 4.68 -10.19 -5.52
N GLY A 94 4.14 -9.21 -4.78
CA GLY A 94 2.87 -9.31 -4.07
C GLY A 94 2.85 -10.29 -2.91
N ARG A 95 4.02 -10.81 -2.50
CA ARG A 95 4.12 -11.84 -1.45
C ARG A 95 4.16 -11.28 -0.04
N PHE A 96 4.71 -10.08 0.14
CA PHE A 96 4.87 -9.46 1.45
C PHE A 96 4.19 -8.11 1.49
N LEU A 97 3.34 -7.91 2.49
CA LEU A 97 2.75 -6.63 2.84
C LEU A 97 3.42 -6.11 4.11
N LEU A 98 3.83 -4.84 4.07
CA LEU A 98 4.36 -4.12 5.21
C LEU A 98 3.34 -3.08 5.66
N THR A 99 3.26 -2.80 6.96
CA THR A 99 2.44 -1.72 7.51
C THR A 99 3.13 -1.09 8.72
N ILE A 100 2.84 0.18 8.97
CA ILE A 100 3.37 0.92 10.11
C ILE A 100 2.44 0.79 11.32
N ASN A 101 3.02 0.88 12.52
CA ASN A 101 2.33 0.99 13.80
C ASN A 101 2.80 2.28 14.48
N ALA A 102 2.12 3.38 14.17
CA ALA A 102 2.58 4.72 14.57
C ALA A 102 2.56 4.93 16.08
N GLY A 103 1.66 4.27 16.81
CA GLY A 103 1.54 4.36 18.27
C GLY A 103 2.61 3.58 19.02
N SER A 104 3.00 2.38 18.53
CA SER A 104 4.06 1.56 19.15
C SER A 104 5.44 1.75 18.52
N ASN A 105 5.60 2.62 17.53
CA ASN A 105 6.87 2.91 16.84
C ASN A 105 7.45 1.69 16.12
N GLU A 106 6.61 0.92 15.42
CA GLU A 106 7.00 -0.34 14.82
C GLU A 106 6.57 -0.44 13.35
N ILE A 107 7.14 -1.42 12.65
CA ILE A 107 6.73 -1.87 11.32
C ILE A 107 6.36 -3.35 11.43
N SER A 108 5.27 -3.77 10.80
CA SER A 108 4.88 -5.17 10.70
C SER A 108 5.01 -5.68 9.28
N THR A 109 5.35 -6.95 9.15
CA THR A 109 5.40 -7.65 7.86
C THR A 109 4.45 -8.83 7.89
N PHE A 110 3.72 -9.02 6.79
CA PHE A 110 2.83 -10.15 6.57
C PHE A 110 3.22 -10.91 5.31
N VAL A 111 3.02 -12.22 5.34
CA VAL A 111 2.91 -13.02 4.11
C VAL A 111 1.48 -12.86 3.59
N VAL A 112 1.37 -12.50 2.32
CA VAL A 112 0.09 -12.45 1.61
C VAL A 112 -0.18 -13.80 0.97
N ARG A 113 -1.28 -14.43 1.34
CA ARG A 113 -1.74 -15.71 0.78
C ARG A 113 -2.37 -15.51 -0.61
N ARG A 114 -2.64 -16.60 -1.31
CA ARG A 114 -3.26 -16.55 -2.66
C ARG A 114 -4.66 -15.92 -2.63
N ASP A 115 -5.43 -16.19 -1.59
CA ASP A 115 -6.76 -15.64 -1.34
C ASP A 115 -6.76 -14.21 -0.81
N GLY A 116 -5.58 -13.61 -0.62
CA GLY A 116 -5.40 -12.26 -0.09
C GLY A 116 -5.34 -12.18 1.43
N THR A 117 -5.61 -13.26 2.16
CA THR A 117 -5.47 -13.28 3.63
C THR A 117 -4.02 -13.11 4.06
N LEU A 118 -3.81 -12.63 5.27
CA LEU A 118 -2.51 -12.22 5.78
C LEU A 118 -2.04 -13.06 6.96
N ASP A 119 -0.81 -13.56 6.90
CA ASP A 119 -0.13 -14.18 8.03
C ASP A 119 0.93 -13.22 8.57
N LEU A 120 0.82 -12.81 9.82
CA LEU A 120 1.81 -11.98 10.47
C LEU A 120 3.14 -12.74 10.59
N VAL A 121 4.21 -12.17 10.02
CA VAL A 121 5.58 -12.67 10.19
C VAL A 121 6.17 -12.17 11.51
N GLY A 122 5.93 -10.91 11.82
CA GLY A 122 6.38 -10.24 13.03
C GLY A 122 6.29 -8.73 12.92
N HIS A 123 6.73 -8.05 13.98
CA HIS A 123 6.85 -6.59 14.04
C HIS A 123 8.20 -6.21 14.65
N TRP A 124 8.74 -5.06 14.24
CA TRP A 124 10.09 -4.60 14.60
C TRP A 124 10.07 -3.09 14.84
N PRO A 125 10.93 -2.59 15.75
CA PRO A 125 11.09 -1.14 15.91
C PRO A 125 11.38 -0.45 14.59
N SER A 126 10.73 0.69 14.33
CA SER A 126 10.85 1.46 13.09
C SER A 126 12.17 2.22 12.95
N GLY A 127 13.04 2.17 13.96
CA GLY A 127 14.28 2.94 13.98
C GLY A 127 14.10 4.42 14.31
N GLY A 128 12.91 4.82 14.75
CA GLY A 128 12.56 6.17 15.18
C GLY A 128 11.24 6.18 15.95
N THR A 129 10.58 7.32 15.96
CA THR A 129 9.31 7.53 16.67
C THR A 129 8.22 7.92 15.69
N MET A 130 7.03 7.34 15.85
CA MET A 130 5.84 7.63 15.04
C MET A 130 6.12 7.42 13.54
N PRO A 131 6.33 6.16 13.07
CA PRO A 131 6.44 5.88 11.66
C PRO A 131 5.18 6.32 10.93
N LEU A 132 5.37 7.00 9.78
CA LEU A 132 4.29 7.55 8.98
C LEU A 132 4.14 6.86 7.63
N SER A 133 5.25 6.48 7.00
CA SER A 133 5.22 5.91 5.66
C SER A 133 6.32 4.87 5.51
N VAL A 134 6.04 3.82 4.74
CA VAL A 134 6.97 2.70 4.48
C VAL A 134 7.04 2.40 3.00
N THR A 135 8.24 2.07 2.52
CA THR A 135 8.49 1.70 1.12
C THR A 135 9.44 0.53 1.02
N ILE A 136 9.35 -0.23 -0.07
CA ILE A 136 10.19 -1.41 -0.32
C ILE A 136 10.65 -1.46 -1.78
N SER A 137 11.92 -1.74 -2.01
CA SER A 137 12.50 -2.03 -3.32
C SER A 137 13.39 -3.27 -3.22
N GLY A 138 13.04 -4.32 -3.96
CA GLY A 138 13.69 -5.62 -3.81
C GLY A 138 13.53 -6.16 -2.39
N ASN A 139 14.64 -6.25 -1.67
CA ASN A 139 14.69 -6.64 -0.25
C ASN A 139 15.07 -5.49 0.70
N ILE A 140 15.15 -4.27 0.21
CA ILE A 140 15.46 -3.09 1.02
C ILE A 140 14.16 -2.37 1.37
N VAL A 141 13.96 -2.10 2.64
CA VAL A 141 12.81 -1.39 3.21
C VAL A 141 13.30 -0.10 3.83
N TYR A 142 12.59 0.99 3.59
CA TYR A 142 12.79 2.25 4.29
C TYR A 142 11.48 2.75 4.89
N VAL A 143 11.61 3.41 6.04
CA VAL A 143 10.50 4.04 6.74
C VAL A 143 10.85 5.48 7.03
N VAL A 144 9.88 6.38 7.00
CA VAL A 144 10.01 7.72 7.57
C VAL A 144 9.25 7.79 8.89
N ASN A 145 9.95 8.27 9.92
CA ASN A 145 9.45 8.51 11.27
C ASN A 145 9.24 10.01 11.46
N GLY A 146 8.05 10.43 11.90
CA GLY A 146 7.69 11.84 12.05
C GLY A 146 7.78 12.36 13.48
N GLY A 147 7.99 11.49 14.47
CA GLY A 147 8.10 11.90 15.87
C GLY A 147 9.52 12.32 16.28
N GLY A 148 9.62 13.07 17.36
CA GLY A 148 10.90 13.63 17.79
C GLY A 148 11.50 14.59 16.77
N SER A 149 12.77 14.39 16.39
CA SER A 149 13.43 15.16 15.33
C SER A 149 13.13 14.66 13.92
N GLY A 150 12.41 13.53 13.80
CA GLY A 150 12.18 12.87 12.53
C GLY A 150 13.43 12.25 11.91
N ASN A 151 13.27 11.13 11.22
CA ASN A 151 14.36 10.47 10.50
C ASN A 151 13.81 9.49 9.46
N ILE A 152 14.66 9.07 8.54
CA ILE A 152 14.45 7.82 7.80
C ILE A 152 15.23 6.70 8.47
N ALA A 153 14.78 5.44 8.32
CA ALA A 153 15.51 4.26 8.78
C ALA A 153 15.35 3.11 7.79
N GLY A 154 16.44 2.39 7.52
CA GLY A 154 16.50 1.33 6.52
C GLY A 154 16.65 -0.06 7.14
N PHE A 155 16.08 -1.05 6.45
CA PHE A 155 16.10 -2.47 6.84
C PHE A 155 16.36 -3.34 5.61
N THR A 156 16.97 -4.49 5.83
CA THR A 156 16.93 -5.60 4.89
C THR A 156 15.79 -6.54 5.26
N MET A 157 15.07 -7.05 4.27
CA MET A 157 14.03 -8.05 4.45
C MET A 157 14.53 -9.42 3.94
N SER A 158 14.46 -10.42 4.78
CA SER A 158 14.80 -11.79 4.39
C SER A 158 13.75 -12.40 3.46
N SER A 159 14.07 -13.53 2.81
CA SER A 159 13.11 -14.30 1.99
C SER A 159 11.90 -14.85 2.77
N ARG A 160 11.92 -14.72 4.10
CA ARG A 160 10.83 -15.08 5.01
C ARG A 160 10.05 -13.86 5.52
N GLY A 161 10.40 -12.64 5.09
CA GLY A 161 9.75 -11.41 5.54
C GLY A 161 10.28 -10.82 6.85
N VAL A 162 11.35 -11.39 7.43
CA VAL A 162 11.98 -10.88 8.66
C VAL A 162 12.80 -9.64 8.34
N LEU A 163 12.59 -8.56 9.09
CA LEU A 163 13.32 -7.30 8.95
C LEU A 163 14.57 -7.30 9.85
N SER A 164 15.67 -6.78 9.32
CA SER A 164 16.92 -6.54 10.05
C SER A 164 17.40 -5.12 9.76
N PRO A 165 17.69 -4.30 10.79
CA PRO A 165 18.15 -2.92 10.59
C PRO A 165 19.46 -2.87 9.78
N ILE A 166 19.57 -1.90 8.89
CA ILE A 166 20.82 -1.55 8.20
C ILE A 166 21.60 -0.60 9.10
N ALA A 167 22.79 -1.00 9.51
CA ALA A 167 23.64 -0.16 10.37
C ALA A 167 23.92 1.21 9.71
N GLY A 168 23.73 2.30 10.45
CA GLY A 168 23.95 3.66 9.97
C GLY A 168 22.91 4.18 8.98
N SER A 169 21.77 3.48 8.80
CA SER A 169 20.70 3.91 7.90
C SER A 169 19.74 4.94 8.48
N ALA A 170 19.81 5.20 9.78
CA ALA A 170 19.05 6.26 10.42
C ALA A 170 19.65 7.62 10.04
N LEU A 171 19.01 8.34 9.13
CA LEU A 171 19.45 9.62 8.61
C LEU A 171 18.42 10.72 8.93
N PRO A 172 18.88 11.97 9.19
CA PRO A 172 17.98 13.06 9.50
C PRO A 172 17.14 13.47 8.30
N LEU A 173 16.04 14.16 8.55
CA LEU A 173 15.29 14.97 7.59
C LEU A 173 15.92 16.36 7.42
N SER A 174 15.31 17.24 6.61
CA SER A 174 15.85 18.60 6.38
C SER A 174 15.92 19.43 7.68
N SER A 175 15.00 19.17 8.59
CA SER A 175 14.94 19.82 9.91
C SER A 175 14.20 18.95 10.92
N SER A 176 14.35 19.26 12.22
CA SER A 176 13.63 18.60 13.31
C SER A 176 12.14 18.90 13.34
N ALA A 177 11.67 19.87 12.55
CA ALA A 177 10.26 20.26 12.44
C ALA A 177 9.74 20.13 10.99
N SER A 178 10.29 19.21 10.24
CA SER A 178 10.01 19.05 8.80
C SER A 178 8.57 18.61 8.48
N GLY A 179 7.91 17.87 9.39
CA GLY A 179 6.54 17.36 9.19
C GLY A 179 6.43 16.43 7.97
N PRO A 180 7.14 15.29 7.94
CA PRO A 180 7.15 14.43 6.76
C PRO A 180 5.76 13.86 6.48
N ALA A 181 5.47 13.58 5.20
CA ALA A 181 4.21 12.95 4.79
C ALA A 181 4.42 11.56 4.17
N GLN A 182 5.41 11.39 3.32
CA GLN A 182 5.63 10.15 2.60
C GLN A 182 7.12 9.91 2.35
N ILE A 183 7.48 8.62 2.30
CA ILE A 183 8.74 8.14 1.75
C ILE A 183 8.45 7.13 0.64
N SER A 184 9.14 7.23 -0.50
CA SER A 184 9.10 6.20 -1.53
C SER A 184 10.41 6.08 -2.26
N PHE A 185 10.71 4.85 -2.71
CA PHE A 185 11.77 4.59 -3.69
C PHE A 185 11.36 5.06 -5.07
N SER A 186 12.31 5.59 -5.82
CA SER A 186 12.20 5.64 -7.27
C SER A 186 12.11 4.21 -7.84
N PRO A 187 11.51 4.00 -9.02
CA PRO A 187 11.31 2.64 -9.58
C PRO A 187 12.59 1.81 -9.74
N ASN A 188 13.75 2.44 -9.90
CA ASN A 188 15.04 1.75 -9.98
C ASN A 188 15.65 1.40 -8.61
N GLY A 189 14.99 1.76 -7.50
CA GLY A 189 15.41 1.47 -6.13
C GLY A 189 16.66 2.23 -5.65
N ARG A 190 17.12 3.26 -6.37
CA ARG A 190 18.39 3.95 -6.07
C ARG A 190 18.22 5.31 -5.42
N ILE A 191 17.02 5.87 -5.50
CA ILE A 191 16.67 7.17 -4.91
C ILE A 191 15.51 6.98 -3.97
N LEU A 192 15.57 7.60 -2.80
CA LEU A 192 14.43 7.80 -1.91
C LEU A 192 14.07 9.28 -1.94
N VAL A 193 12.78 9.55 -1.98
CA VAL A 193 12.23 10.90 -1.81
C VAL A 193 11.36 10.89 -0.57
N VAL A 194 11.47 11.96 0.22
CA VAL A 194 10.58 12.27 1.34
C VAL A 194 9.99 13.65 1.12
N THR A 195 8.67 13.76 1.19
CA THR A 195 7.98 15.06 1.22
C THR A 195 7.91 15.59 2.64
N GLU A 196 8.21 16.87 2.82
CA GLU A 196 8.25 17.54 4.10
C GLU A 196 7.35 18.79 4.09
N LYS A 197 6.18 18.66 4.71
CA LYS A 197 5.10 19.65 4.67
C LYS A 197 5.47 20.99 5.28
N ALA A 198 6.13 20.98 6.43
CA ALA A 198 6.37 22.17 7.22
C ALA A 198 7.57 23.00 6.69
N THR A 199 8.49 22.36 5.99
CA THR A 199 9.66 23.02 5.37
C THR A 199 9.47 23.30 3.88
N ASN A 200 8.34 22.91 3.30
CA ASN A 200 8.07 23.01 1.87
C ASN A 200 9.19 22.41 1.03
N SER A 201 9.63 21.20 1.38
CA SER A 201 10.84 20.60 0.80
C SER A 201 10.62 19.15 0.39
N LEU A 202 11.47 18.70 -0.51
CA LEU A 202 11.68 17.31 -0.87
C LEU A 202 13.08 16.90 -0.41
N SER A 203 13.19 15.98 0.53
CA SER A 203 14.45 15.38 0.96
C SER A 203 14.78 14.17 0.12
N VAL A 204 15.92 14.22 -0.58
CA VAL A 204 16.36 13.20 -1.53
C VAL A 204 17.57 12.47 -0.97
N TYR A 205 17.50 11.12 -0.97
CA TYR A 205 18.59 10.26 -0.52
C TYR A 205 19.00 9.31 -1.65
N ARG A 206 20.30 9.04 -1.74
CA ARG A 206 20.84 8.03 -2.68
C ARG A 206 21.04 6.72 -1.96
N VAL A 207 20.57 5.62 -2.53
CA VAL A 207 20.66 4.28 -1.93
C VAL A 207 21.64 3.42 -2.72
N ALA A 208 22.63 2.90 -2.03
CA ALA A 208 23.60 1.96 -2.57
C ALA A 208 23.02 0.55 -2.70
N PRO A 209 23.64 -0.37 -3.49
CA PRO A 209 23.16 -1.74 -3.66
C PRO A 209 23.05 -2.56 -2.38
N ASN A 210 23.83 -2.22 -1.34
CA ASN A 210 23.75 -2.86 -0.01
C ASN A 210 22.64 -2.27 0.85
N GLY A 211 21.84 -1.31 0.34
CA GLY A 211 20.76 -0.66 1.04
C GLY A 211 21.16 0.53 1.90
N SER A 212 22.44 0.89 2.03
CA SER A 212 22.83 2.10 2.76
C SER A 212 22.42 3.36 1.99
N ALA A 213 21.85 4.33 2.70
CA ALA A 213 21.48 5.62 2.12
C ALA A 213 22.49 6.72 2.48
N THR A 214 22.56 7.74 1.65
CA THR A 214 23.33 8.97 1.88
C THR A 214 22.46 10.18 1.51
N GLY A 215 22.57 11.25 2.28
CA GLY A 215 21.73 12.47 2.14
C GLY A 215 21.30 13.03 3.50
N PRO A 216 20.26 13.89 3.54
CA PRO A 216 19.49 14.32 2.37
C PRO A 216 20.18 15.39 1.53
N THR A 217 19.87 15.41 0.23
CA THR A 217 19.90 16.64 -0.56
C THR A 217 18.50 17.25 -0.47
N VAL A 218 18.40 18.46 0.05
CA VAL A 218 17.12 19.14 0.24
C VAL A 218 16.81 20.00 -0.99
N VAL A 219 15.65 19.75 -1.59
CA VAL A 219 15.15 20.47 -2.78
C VAL A 219 13.89 21.22 -2.38
N PRO A 220 13.78 22.54 -2.59
CA PRO A 220 12.53 23.26 -2.39
C PRO A 220 11.40 22.67 -3.27
N SER A 221 10.20 22.48 -2.71
CA SER A 221 9.00 22.17 -3.50
C SER A 221 8.60 23.40 -4.32
N ASN A 222 8.02 23.21 -5.51
CA ASN A 222 7.52 24.34 -6.31
C ASN A 222 6.32 25.02 -5.63
N GLY A 223 5.43 24.26 -4.99
CA GLY A 223 4.32 24.76 -4.22
C GLY A 223 4.42 24.44 -2.73
N ALA A 224 3.59 25.09 -1.93
CA ALA A 224 3.59 24.95 -0.48
C ALA A 224 2.93 23.66 -0.01
N THR A 225 3.42 23.11 1.09
CA THR A 225 2.90 21.91 1.75
C THR A 225 2.91 20.69 0.83
N PRO A 226 4.10 20.28 0.29
CA PRO A 226 4.20 19.04 -0.48
C PRO A 226 3.77 17.87 0.40
N PHE A 227 2.86 17.04 -0.13
CA PHE A 227 2.23 16.02 0.69
C PHE A 227 2.50 14.60 0.14
N GLY A 228 1.57 14.03 -0.58
CA GLY A 228 1.74 12.73 -1.20
C GLY A 228 2.38 12.83 -2.58
N PHE A 229 2.94 11.72 -3.04
CA PHE A 229 3.53 11.65 -4.36
C PHE A 229 3.50 10.24 -4.94
N ALA A 230 3.61 10.14 -6.24
CA ALA A 230 3.73 8.88 -6.95
C ALA A 230 4.78 8.96 -8.05
N PHE A 231 5.37 7.79 -8.36
CA PHE A 231 6.31 7.64 -9.48
C PHE A 231 5.65 6.88 -10.63
N HIS A 232 5.96 7.33 -11.86
CA HIS A 232 5.82 6.49 -13.05
C HIS A 232 7.08 6.64 -13.91
N GLY A 233 7.87 5.55 -14.04
CA GLY A 233 9.21 5.65 -14.63
C GLY A 233 10.08 6.68 -13.91
N PRO A 234 10.75 7.62 -14.63
CA PRO A 234 11.53 8.69 -14.01
C PRO A 234 10.68 9.87 -13.53
N VAL A 235 9.39 9.92 -13.88
CA VAL A 235 8.50 11.03 -13.53
C VAL A 235 7.98 10.86 -12.10
N LEU A 236 8.11 11.93 -11.32
CA LEU A 236 7.57 12.09 -9.98
C LEU A 236 6.48 13.16 -10.03
N VAL A 237 5.26 12.86 -9.57
CA VAL A 237 4.20 13.84 -9.34
C VAL A 237 3.99 14.00 -7.85
N VAL A 238 4.03 15.24 -7.37
CA VAL A 238 3.88 15.63 -5.95
C VAL A 238 2.68 16.53 -5.81
N SER A 239 1.77 16.22 -4.87
CA SER A 239 0.67 17.10 -4.50
C SER A 239 1.15 18.22 -3.56
N GLU A 240 0.52 19.37 -3.66
CA GLU A 240 0.83 20.57 -2.93
C GLU A 240 -0.45 21.13 -2.29
N ALA A 241 -0.59 20.95 -0.98
CA ALA A 241 -1.83 21.22 -0.26
C ALA A 241 -2.05 22.69 0.12
N PHE A 242 -1.03 23.55 -0.02
CA PHE A 242 -1.08 24.99 0.31
C PHE A 242 -1.67 25.30 1.70
N GLY A 243 -1.33 24.44 2.68
CA GLY A 243 -1.84 24.59 4.05
C GLY A 243 -3.36 24.42 4.19
N GLY A 244 -4.04 23.89 3.17
CA GLY A 244 -5.50 23.76 3.12
C GLY A 244 -6.23 25.04 2.74
N ALA A 245 -5.54 26.03 2.15
CA ALA A 245 -6.19 27.22 1.62
C ALA A 245 -7.21 26.84 0.55
N ALA A 246 -8.39 27.48 0.58
CA ALA A 246 -9.49 27.18 -0.33
C ALA A 246 -9.05 27.37 -1.78
N ASP A 247 -9.33 26.38 -2.62
CA ASP A 247 -9.16 26.34 -4.07
C ASP A 247 -7.72 26.67 -4.54
N ALA A 248 -6.72 26.48 -3.65
CA ALA A 248 -5.35 26.88 -3.87
C ALA A 248 -4.40 25.71 -4.12
N SER A 249 -4.85 24.46 -3.95
CA SER A 249 -3.95 23.31 -4.08
C SER A 249 -3.51 23.05 -5.51
N ALA A 250 -2.38 22.37 -5.64
CA ALA A 250 -1.74 22.13 -6.93
C ALA A 250 -1.04 20.76 -6.96
N ALA A 251 -0.45 20.42 -8.10
CA ALA A 251 0.51 19.35 -8.25
C ALA A 251 1.70 19.82 -9.08
N SER A 252 2.91 19.38 -8.69
CA SER A 252 4.12 19.56 -9.49
C SER A 252 4.61 18.24 -10.05
N SER A 253 5.26 18.29 -11.21
CA SER A 253 5.97 17.13 -11.73
C SER A 253 7.45 17.41 -11.89
N TYR A 254 8.25 16.34 -11.70
CA TYR A 254 9.71 16.38 -11.78
C TYR A 254 10.24 15.18 -12.56
N GLU A 255 11.34 15.34 -13.28
CA GLU A 255 12.16 14.22 -13.70
C GLU A 255 13.20 13.91 -12.61
N VAL A 256 13.26 12.64 -12.20
CA VAL A 256 14.20 12.16 -11.18
C VAL A 256 15.38 11.49 -11.84
N HIS A 257 16.52 12.15 -11.82
CA HIS A 257 17.74 11.66 -12.41
C HIS A 257 18.45 10.61 -11.53
N ALA A 258 19.26 9.75 -12.14
CA ALA A 258 19.98 8.68 -11.45
C ALA A 258 20.96 9.19 -10.36
N ASN A 259 21.40 10.43 -10.44
CA ASN A 259 22.24 11.08 -9.43
C ASN A 259 21.43 11.67 -8.25
N GLY A 260 20.09 11.61 -8.30
CA GLY A 260 19.18 12.16 -7.29
C GLY A 260 18.77 13.62 -7.53
N THR A 261 19.18 14.23 -8.66
CA THR A 261 18.67 15.56 -9.03
C THR A 261 17.19 15.46 -9.41
N LEU A 262 16.39 16.40 -8.95
CA LEU A 262 14.99 16.61 -9.37
C LEU A 262 14.97 17.81 -10.33
N GLU A 263 14.56 17.56 -11.57
CA GLU A 263 14.35 18.60 -12.57
C GLU A 263 12.84 18.87 -12.71
N THR A 264 12.41 20.12 -12.48
CA THR A 264 11.00 20.48 -12.59
C THR A 264 10.55 20.44 -14.05
N ILE A 265 9.46 19.68 -14.32
CA ILE A 265 8.79 19.64 -15.62
C ILE A 265 7.59 20.60 -15.60
N THR A 266 6.67 20.42 -14.65
CA THR A 266 5.52 21.30 -14.47
C THR A 266 5.54 21.86 -13.05
N PRO A 267 5.75 23.16 -12.86
CA PRO A 267 5.68 23.76 -11.54
C PRO A 267 4.21 24.04 -11.17
N SER A 268 3.78 23.53 -10.00
CA SER A 268 2.56 23.93 -9.29
C SER A 268 1.32 24.12 -10.18
N ALA A 269 0.96 23.09 -10.98
CA ALA A 269 -0.26 23.08 -11.79
C ALA A 269 -1.48 23.07 -10.85
N PRO A 270 -2.35 24.11 -10.89
CA PRO A 270 -3.47 24.22 -9.94
C PRO A 270 -4.47 23.09 -10.11
N THR A 271 -5.04 22.61 -8.99
CA THR A 271 -6.19 21.70 -8.98
C THR A 271 -7.51 22.46 -9.08
N THR A 272 -7.53 23.77 -8.75
CA THR A 272 -8.71 24.58 -8.48
C THR A 272 -9.56 24.08 -7.30
N GLU A 273 -8.99 23.20 -6.50
CA GLU A 273 -9.64 22.50 -5.39
C GLU A 273 -8.86 22.71 -4.08
N THR A 274 -9.42 22.22 -2.96
CA THR A 274 -8.87 22.46 -1.63
C THR A 274 -8.14 21.23 -1.07
N ALA A 275 -6.89 21.44 -0.65
CA ALA A 275 -6.06 20.46 0.06
C ALA A 275 -5.84 19.16 -0.75
N ALA A 276 -5.25 19.26 -1.94
CA ALA A 276 -4.75 18.10 -2.68
C ALA A 276 -3.59 17.48 -1.91
N CYS A 277 -3.79 16.26 -1.41
CA CYS A 277 -2.84 15.63 -0.48
C CYS A 277 -2.27 14.29 -0.96
N TRP A 278 -3.01 13.46 -1.69
CA TRP A 278 -2.57 12.12 -2.12
C TRP A 278 -2.50 12.01 -3.63
N VAL A 279 -1.56 11.20 -4.12
CA VAL A 279 -1.33 11.04 -5.56
C VAL A 279 -1.35 9.57 -5.93
N ALA A 280 -2.00 9.25 -7.06
CA ALA A 280 -1.88 7.96 -7.73
C ALA A 280 -1.73 8.15 -9.24
N PHE A 281 -0.93 7.29 -9.91
CA PHE A 281 -0.87 7.20 -11.37
C PHE A 281 -1.81 6.13 -11.90
N SER A 282 -2.37 6.33 -13.10
CA SER A 282 -2.87 5.22 -13.90
C SER A 282 -1.73 4.25 -14.22
N ILE A 283 -2.03 2.97 -14.40
CA ILE A 283 -1.00 1.94 -14.60
C ILE A 283 -0.13 2.22 -15.84
N ASP A 284 -0.70 2.81 -16.88
CA ASP A 284 -0.01 3.17 -18.11
C ASP A 284 0.74 4.53 -18.03
N GLY A 285 0.61 5.23 -16.90
CA GLY A 285 1.27 6.52 -16.64
C GLY A 285 0.74 7.70 -17.42
N LYS A 286 -0.36 7.54 -18.14
CA LYS A 286 -0.94 8.64 -18.94
C LYS A 286 -1.72 9.63 -18.10
N TYR A 287 -2.16 9.22 -16.90
CA TYR A 287 -2.95 10.04 -16.00
C TYR A 287 -2.39 9.99 -14.60
N ALA A 288 -2.52 11.10 -13.89
CA ALA A 288 -2.25 11.20 -12.46
C ALA A 288 -3.49 11.80 -11.77
N TYR A 289 -3.80 11.29 -10.58
CA TYR A 289 -4.95 11.71 -9.80
C TYR A 289 -4.51 12.22 -8.44
N THR A 290 -5.13 13.33 -7.99
CA THR A 290 -4.93 13.84 -6.63
C THR A 290 -6.23 13.83 -5.85
N ALA A 291 -6.18 13.41 -4.58
CA ALA A 291 -7.32 13.48 -3.67
C ALA A 291 -7.37 14.85 -2.97
N ASN A 292 -8.48 15.56 -3.12
CA ASN A 292 -8.71 16.88 -2.55
C ASN A 292 -9.51 16.76 -1.26
N THR A 293 -8.81 16.68 -0.13
CA THR A 293 -9.40 16.39 1.18
C THR A 293 -10.45 17.42 1.59
N GLY A 294 -10.18 18.69 1.33
CA GLY A 294 -11.07 19.77 1.71
C GLY A 294 -12.34 19.86 0.86
N SER A 295 -12.22 19.59 -0.44
CA SER A 295 -13.35 19.65 -1.39
C SER A 295 -14.17 18.37 -1.45
N GLY A 296 -13.58 17.21 -1.07
CA GLY A 296 -14.24 15.91 -1.23
C GLY A 296 -14.27 15.42 -2.68
N THR A 297 -13.27 15.80 -3.47
CA THR A 297 -13.16 15.54 -4.91
C THR A 297 -11.85 14.87 -5.27
N ILE A 298 -11.72 14.47 -6.53
CA ILE A 298 -10.48 13.96 -7.14
C ILE A 298 -10.21 14.80 -8.37
N THR A 299 -8.99 15.34 -8.48
CA THR A 299 -8.51 16.01 -9.69
C THR A 299 -7.70 15.04 -10.52
N GLY A 300 -7.96 14.97 -11.81
CA GLY A 300 -7.19 14.21 -12.79
C GLY A 300 -6.36 15.13 -13.67
N TYR A 301 -5.14 14.67 -13.96
CA TYR A 301 -4.24 15.28 -14.92
C TYR A 301 -3.89 14.28 -16.03
N SER A 302 -3.88 14.73 -17.27
CA SER A 302 -3.14 14.03 -18.32
C SER A 302 -1.63 14.27 -18.13
N VAL A 303 -0.84 13.21 -18.36
CA VAL A 303 0.64 13.26 -18.22
C VAL A 303 1.27 12.95 -19.57
N HIS A 304 1.95 13.92 -20.14
CA HIS A 304 2.66 13.76 -21.40
C HIS A 304 4.13 14.15 -21.24
N ASN A 305 5.05 13.19 -21.35
CA ASN A 305 6.47 13.39 -21.06
C ASN A 305 6.70 14.07 -19.69
N GLY A 306 5.88 13.73 -18.69
CA GLY A 306 5.90 14.31 -17.36
C GLY A 306 5.16 15.64 -17.20
N ALA A 307 4.79 16.33 -18.28
CA ALA A 307 4.00 17.56 -18.20
C ALA A 307 2.54 17.26 -17.79
N LEU A 308 2.02 18.05 -16.85
CA LEU A 308 0.68 17.92 -16.32
C LEU A 308 -0.28 18.91 -16.98
N ALA A 309 -1.47 18.44 -17.38
CA ALA A 309 -2.58 19.28 -17.79
C ALA A 309 -3.88 18.73 -17.19
N LEU A 310 -4.74 19.59 -16.64
CA LEU A 310 -6.03 19.19 -16.08
C LEU A 310 -6.85 18.42 -17.12
N LEU A 311 -7.53 17.35 -16.69
CA LEU A 311 -8.53 16.66 -17.51
C LEU A 311 -9.82 17.48 -17.60
N ASP A 312 -10.22 18.09 -16.49
CA ASP A 312 -11.42 18.90 -16.36
C ASP A 312 -11.05 20.33 -15.96
N ALA A 313 -11.60 21.33 -16.63
CA ALA A 313 -11.22 22.73 -16.46
C ALA A 313 -11.53 23.27 -15.04
N ASP A 314 -12.51 22.68 -14.37
CA ASP A 314 -12.89 22.98 -12.97
C ASP A 314 -12.10 22.12 -11.94
N GLY A 315 -11.18 21.27 -12.41
CA GLY A 315 -10.38 20.39 -11.56
C GLY A 315 -11.13 19.21 -10.97
N VAL A 316 -12.41 18.99 -11.29
CA VAL A 316 -13.24 17.93 -10.69
C VAL A 316 -13.41 16.77 -11.65
N THR A 317 -12.52 15.80 -11.60
CA THR A 317 -12.61 14.56 -12.41
C THR A 317 -13.43 13.48 -11.71
N GLY A 318 -13.46 13.47 -10.37
CA GLY A 318 -14.27 12.56 -9.58
C GLY A 318 -14.84 13.23 -8.34
N VAL A 319 -16.06 12.82 -7.95
CA VAL A 319 -16.73 13.34 -6.75
C VAL A 319 -16.91 12.22 -5.75
N PHE A 320 -16.27 12.33 -4.58
CA PHE A 320 -16.55 11.44 -3.45
C PHE A 320 -17.73 11.98 -2.63
N GLY A 321 -17.83 13.29 -2.51
CA GLY A 321 -18.91 14.02 -1.86
C GLY A 321 -18.44 14.96 -0.75
N ALA A 322 -19.25 15.96 -0.46
CA ALA A 322 -18.95 16.94 0.58
C ALA A 322 -18.74 16.27 1.94
N GLY A 323 -17.68 16.67 2.66
CA GLY A 323 -17.33 16.12 3.96
C GLY A 323 -16.74 14.70 3.92
N SER A 324 -16.56 14.10 2.77
CA SER A 324 -15.95 12.76 2.65
C SER A 324 -14.48 12.73 3.05
N SER A 325 -13.76 13.84 2.88
CA SER A 325 -12.34 14.00 3.21
C SER A 325 -11.49 12.86 2.66
N PRO A 326 -11.31 12.73 1.33
CA PRO A 326 -10.47 11.69 0.75
C PRO A 326 -9.02 11.84 1.20
N ILE A 327 -8.43 10.75 1.69
CA ILE A 327 -7.12 10.70 2.34
C ILE A 327 -6.19 9.58 1.85
N ASP A 328 -6.51 8.87 0.83
CA ASP A 328 -5.60 8.01 0.09
C ASP A 328 -6.23 7.52 -1.22
N LEU A 329 -5.38 7.16 -2.17
CA LEU A 329 -5.75 6.67 -3.49
C LEU A 329 -4.97 5.40 -3.83
N ALA A 330 -5.64 4.43 -4.45
CA ALA A 330 -4.99 3.24 -5.00
C ALA A 330 -5.64 2.85 -6.33
N VAL A 331 -4.82 2.57 -7.35
CA VAL A 331 -5.29 2.05 -8.64
C VAL A 331 -5.20 0.53 -8.64
N SER A 332 -6.23 -0.14 -9.14
CA SER A 332 -6.22 -1.60 -9.31
C SER A 332 -5.12 -2.04 -10.29
N PRO A 333 -4.51 -3.23 -10.11
CA PRO A 333 -3.40 -3.69 -10.98
C PRO A 333 -3.76 -3.84 -12.46
N ASP A 334 -5.05 -4.04 -12.78
CA ASP A 334 -5.58 -4.07 -14.14
C ASP A 334 -5.82 -2.67 -14.73
N GLY A 335 -5.62 -1.61 -13.92
CA GLY A 335 -5.82 -0.22 -14.33
C GLY A 335 -7.28 0.20 -14.48
N ALA A 336 -8.23 -0.69 -14.15
CA ALA A 336 -9.66 -0.44 -14.41
C ALA A 336 -10.33 0.46 -13.35
N TYR A 337 -9.80 0.47 -12.11
CA TYR A 337 -10.45 1.14 -10.98
C TYR A 337 -9.49 1.98 -10.16
N LEU A 338 -9.97 3.14 -9.72
CA LEU A 338 -9.37 3.97 -8.68
C LEU A 338 -10.21 3.84 -7.41
N TYR A 339 -9.56 3.50 -6.32
CA TYR A 339 -10.14 3.49 -4.97
C TYR A 339 -9.71 4.73 -4.23
N ALA A 340 -10.64 5.37 -3.52
CA ALA A 340 -10.39 6.54 -2.70
C ALA A 340 -10.89 6.29 -1.26
N LEU A 341 -9.98 6.39 -0.28
CA LEU A 341 -10.30 6.27 1.14
C LEU A 341 -10.75 7.62 1.67
N GLY A 342 -11.97 7.72 2.19
CA GLY A 342 -12.53 8.92 2.80
C GLY A 342 -12.57 8.81 4.33
N SER A 343 -11.80 9.65 5.02
CA SER A 343 -11.76 9.67 6.48
C SER A 343 -13.03 10.26 7.10
N GLY A 344 -13.62 11.26 6.47
CA GLY A 344 -14.89 11.85 6.90
C GLY A 344 -16.09 10.97 6.56
N ALA A 345 -16.04 10.29 5.40
CA ALA A 345 -17.07 9.34 4.98
C ALA A 345 -16.97 7.99 5.73
N HIS A 346 -15.83 7.68 6.34
CA HIS A 346 -15.52 6.34 6.89
C HIS A 346 -15.78 5.23 5.86
N ALA A 347 -15.32 5.44 4.61
CA ALA A 347 -15.63 4.59 3.48
C ALA A 347 -14.50 4.59 2.44
N ILE A 348 -14.52 3.58 1.56
CA ILE A 348 -13.74 3.57 0.32
C ILE A 348 -14.71 3.74 -0.83
N ALA A 349 -14.56 4.81 -1.62
CA ALA A 349 -15.27 4.99 -2.88
C ALA A 349 -14.54 4.27 -4.02
N VAL A 350 -15.29 3.89 -5.04
CA VAL A 350 -14.78 3.21 -6.24
C VAL A 350 -15.13 4.04 -7.46
N PHE A 351 -14.15 4.22 -8.33
CA PHE A 351 -14.30 4.87 -9.63
C PHE A 351 -13.73 3.98 -10.72
N ALA A 352 -14.48 3.79 -11.80
CA ALA A 352 -13.92 3.22 -13.01
C ALA A 352 -13.05 4.28 -13.71
N ILE A 353 -11.86 3.89 -14.15
CA ILE A 353 -10.95 4.74 -14.93
C ILE A 353 -11.29 4.51 -16.40
N ASN A 354 -11.79 5.53 -17.08
CA ASN A 354 -12.10 5.47 -18.50
C ASN A 354 -10.84 5.64 -19.36
N ALA A 355 -10.92 5.29 -20.63
CA ALA A 355 -9.80 5.34 -21.56
C ALA A 355 -9.20 6.75 -21.76
N ASP A 356 -10.00 7.79 -21.55
CA ASP A 356 -9.61 9.20 -21.59
C ASP A 356 -9.14 9.76 -20.23
N GLY A 357 -9.07 8.91 -19.18
CA GLY A 357 -8.67 9.28 -17.84
C GLY A 357 -9.78 9.82 -16.96
N SER A 358 -10.98 10.07 -17.51
CA SER A 358 -12.14 10.47 -16.72
C SER A 358 -12.55 9.36 -15.74
N LEU A 359 -13.25 9.74 -14.67
CA LEU A 359 -13.66 8.83 -13.60
C LEU A 359 -15.18 8.69 -13.58
N THR A 360 -15.66 7.44 -13.57
CA THR A 360 -17.07 7.13 -13.38
C THR A 360 -17.28 6.47 -12.03
N SER A 361 -18.12 7.05 -11.16
CA SER A 361 -18.42 6.45 -9.84
C SER A 361 -19.07 5.07 -10.01
N VAL A 362 -18.58 4.11 -9.25
CA VAL A 362 -19.08 2.73 -9.22
C VAL A 362 -19.71 2.46 -7.86
N PRO A 363 -20.95 1.96 -7.78
CA PRO A 363 -21.55 1.51 -6.53
C PRO A 363 -20.78 0.33 -5.92
N GLY A 364 -20.89 0.15 -4.60
CA GLY A 364 -20.32 -1.04 -3.91
C GLY A 364 -18.92 -0.83 -3.37
N GLY A 365 -18.55 0.40 -3.01
CA GLY A 365 -17.39 0.67 -2.16
C GLY A 365 -17.54 0.08 -0.75
N ALA A 366 -16.47 0.12 0.04
CA ALA A 366 -16.49 -0.31 1.44
C ALA A 366 -16.99 0.84 2.33
N ALA A 367 -17.84 0.53 3.30
CA ALA A 367 -18.36 1.49 4.28
C ALA A 367 -18.14 1.00 5.72
N ALA A 368 -18.47 1.86 6.69
CA ALA A 368 -18.35 1.59 8.14
C ALA A 368 -16.92 1.31 8.60
N LEU A 369 -15.93 2.00 8.00
CA LEU A 369 -14.56 1.97 8.48
C LEU A 369 -14.45 2.68 9.84
N VAL A 370 -13.51 2.23 10.67
CA VAL A 370 -13.27 2.88 11.97
C VAL A 370 -12.55 4.23 11.77
N ALA A 371 -12.79 5.16 12.71
CA ALA A 371 -12.07 6.43 12.73
C ALA A 371 -10.55 6.17 12.86
N GLY A 372 -9.74 6.97 12.17
CA GLY A 372 -8.29 6.79 12.13
C GLY A 372 -7.78 5.86 11.04
N THR A 373 -8.68 5.10 10.36
CA THR A 373 -8.30 4.28 9.19
C THR A 373 -7.52 5.10 8.19
N ASN A 374 -6.36 4.59 7.75
CA ASN A 374 -5.49 5.25 6.79
C ASN A 374 -4.66 4.26 5.97
N GLY A 375 -4.06 4.76 4.89
CA GLY A 375 -3.36 3.94 3.93
C GLY A 375 -4.31 3.14 3.04
N LEU A 376 -4.01 3.07 1.76
CA LEU A 376 -4.78 2.31 0.78
C LEU A 376 -3.83 1.63 -0.21
N LEU A 377 -4.11 0.37 -0.52
CA LEU A 377 -3.32 -0.42 -1.45
C LEU A 377 -4.22 -1.38 -2.19
N ALA A 378 -4.11 -1.45 -3.51
CA ALA A 378 -4.80 -2.43 -4.35
C ALA A 378 -3.83 -3.46 -4.92
N ARG A 379 -4.29 -4.72 -5.01
CA ARG A 379 -3.55 -5.88 -5.52
C ARG A 379 -4.41 -6.72 -6.47
#